data_752721700e8f6717193be2a5c4b10bd7
#
_entry.id   752721700e8f6717193be2a5c4b10bd7
#
_cell.length_a   1.000
_cell.length_b   1.000
_cell.length_c   1.000
_cell.angle_alpha   90.00
_cell.angle_beta   90.00
_cell.angle_gamma   90.00
#
_symmetry.space_group_name_H-M   'P 1'
#
loop_
_entity.id
_entity.type
_entity.pdbx_description
1 polymer ?
#
loop_
_entity_poly.entity_id
_entity_poly.type
_entity_poly.pdbx_seq_one_letter_code
_entity_poly.pdbx_strand_id
1 'polypeptide(L)'
;MRLIKGGYSDFRAVIEGEQRAADQRVQHMRKELRREKHEKQQAHERAERRAANAARTAPHAGLPKIVAGTLARRAEVSAAKSADVHGARVERANASLRLAEQAAGASTVPRFSLPATRVGPTQHVLTAMQLQASRGSLRWGSDGVTLTIRGPERIALLGSNGTGKTTFLRLLAGDVAPASGELRIGSTRVVYLSQNMDQLSVELSLLENLARMAPHLSSQKRADLLARLGFRGDRMHLSASALSGGERMRATLTCVLHATEAPQLLLLDEPSNDLDLDAIRQLEDLLRDYEGALVVVSHDADFLDAINPTRRLSLKEQGLVEQME
;
A
#
# COMPACT_ATOMS: atom_id res chain seq x y z
N MET A 1 14.74 -31.87 12.39
CA MET A 1 14.94 -31.37 13.77
C MET A 1 16.40 -30.99 13.90
N ARG A 2 16.75 -29.69 13.98
CA ARG A 2 18.15 -29.25 14.19
C ARG A 2 18.39 -29.10 15.69
N LEU A 3 19.34 -29.85 16.22
CA LEU A 3 19.81 -29.70 17.60
C LEU A 3 20.85 -28.59 17.66
N ILE A 4 20.52 -27.48 18.34
CA ILE A 4 21.46 -26.40 18.64
C ILE A 4 22.00 -26.67 20.05
N LYS A 5 23.32 -26.90 20.16
CA LYS A 5 24.02 -27.04 21.45
C LYS A 5 24.24 -25.65 22.03
N GLY A 6 23.60 -25.30 23.13
CA GLY A 6 23.77 -24.04 23.85
C GLY A 6 22.53 -23.65 24.64
N GLY A 7 22.61 -22.56 25.37
CA GLY A 7 21.49 -22.00 26.13
C GLY A 7 20.50 -21.24 25.23
N TYR A 8 19.39 -20.78 25.82
CA TYR A 8 18.35 -20.00 25.11
C TYR A 8 18.90 -18.75 24.40
N SER A 9 19.95 -18.13 24.96
CA SER A 9 20.66 -16.99 24.34
C SER A 9 21.38 -17.37 23.04
N ASP A 10 21.99 -18.55 22.97
CA ASP A 10 22.72 -19.03 21.79
C ASP A 10 21.74 -19.42 20.68
N PHE A 11 20.64 -20.08 21.05
CA PHE A 11 19.54 -20.38 20.12
C PHE A 11 18.98 -19.11 19.50
N ARG A 12 18.75 -18.08 20.31
CA ARG A 12 18.23 -16.78 19.86
C ARG A 12 19.21 -16.08 18.91
N ALA A 13 20.49 -16.09 19.23
CA ALA A 13 21.52 -15.47 18.38
C ALA A 13 21.62 -16.13 16.99
N VAL A 14 21.48 -17.48 16.93
CA VAL A 14 21.47 -18.22 15.67
C VAL A 14 20.25 -17.87 14.84
N ILE A 15 19.05 -17.86 15.44
CA ILE A 15 17.78 -17.50 14.73
C ILE A 15 17.83 -16.06 14.25
N GLU A 16 18.28 -15.12 15.07
CA GLU A 16 18.43 -13.72 14.68
C GLU A 16 19.49 -13.53 13.58
N GLY A 17 20.53 -14.37 13.56
CA GLY A 17 21.55 -14.40 12.52
C GLY A 17 21.00 -14.93 11.19
N GLU A 18 20.26 -16.05 11.22
CA GLU A 18 19.61 -16.61 10.03
C GLU A 18 18.56 -15.66 9.45
N GLN A 19 17.81 -14.96 10.29
CA GLN A 19 16.80 -14.00 9.89
C GLN A 19 17.43 -12.76 9.22
N ARG A 20 18.50 -12.21 9.82
CA ARG A 20 19.27 -11.12 9.20
C ARG A 20 19.86 -11.49 7.84
N ALA A 21 20.37 -12.71 7.70
CA ALA A 21 20.90 -13.21 6.43
C ALA A 21 19.80 -13.39 5.36
N ALA A 22 18.61 -13.85 5.77
CA ALA A 22 17.46 -13.97 4.87
C ALA A 22 16.96 -12.58 4.42
N ASP A 23 16.84 -11.63 5.34
CA ASP A 23 16.45 -10.25 5.04
C ASP A 23 17.44 -9.55 4.10
N GLN A 24 18.75 -9.72 4.35
CA GLN A 24 19.79 -9.20 3.47
C GLN A 24 19.70 -9.79 2.05
N ARG A 25 19.36 -11.08 1.93
CA ARG A 25 19.18 -11.74 0.63
C ARG A 25 17.97 -11.16 -0.10
N VAL A 26 16.87 -10.96 0.57
CA VAL A 26 15.67 -10.31 0.01
C VAL A 26 16.00 -8.89 -0.46
N GLN A 27 16.67 -8.08 0.36
CA GLN A 27 17.07 -6.72 -0.03
C GLN A 27 18.01 -6.72 -1.25
N HIS A 28 18.93 -7.69 -1.35
CA HIS A 28 19.81 -7.84 -2.50
C HIS A 28 19.01 -8.13 -3.78
N MET A 29 18.11 -9.11 -3.74
CA MET A 29 17.27 -9.48 -4.90
C MET A 29 16.38 -8.31 -5.35
N ARG A 30 15.95 -7.48 -4.44
CA ARG A 30 15.16 -6.28 -4.76
C ARG A 30 15.94 -5.18 -5.44
N LYS A 31 17.19 -4.93 -4.98
CA LYS A 31 18.07 -4.00 -5.68
C LYS A 31 18.33 -4.48 -7.10
N GLU A 32 18.51 -5.79 -7.27
CA GLU A 32 18.70 -6.42 -8.57
C GLU A 32 17.48 -6.24 -9.48
N LEU A 33 16.27 -6.51 -8.97
CA LEU A 33 15.03 -6.30 -9.70
C LEU A 33 14.84 -4.83 -10.14
N ARG A 34 15.15 -3.87 -9.27
CA ARG A 34 15.08 -2.45 -9.63
C ARG A 34 16.06 -2.09 -10.73
N ARG A 35 17.27 -2.62 -10.65
CA ARG A 35 18.28 -2.41 -11.66
C ARG A 35 17.82 -2.95 -13.01
N GLU A 36 17.29 -4.18 -13.06
CA GLU A 36 16.80 -4.79 -14.29
C GLU A 36 15.57 -4.03 -14.86
N LYS A 37 14.64 -3.59 -14.01
CA LYS A 37 13.52 -2.73 -14.44
C LYS A 37 14.03 -1.41 -15.04
N HIS A 38 14.99 -0.77 -14.42
CA HIS A 38 15.59 0.48 -14.91
C HIS A 38 16.32 0.29 -16.23
N GLU A 39 17.10 -0.79 -16.37
CA GLU A 39 17.79 -1.14 -17.62
C GLU A 39 16.79 -1.41 -18.76
N LYS A 40 15.67 -2.12 -18.47
CA LYS A 40 14.57 -2.31 -19.42
C LYS A 40 13.98 -0.98 -19.88
N GLN A 41 13.68 -0.09 -18.94
CA GLN A 41 13.14 1.24 -19.23
C GLN A 41 14.09 2.05 -20.11
N GLN A 42 15.38 2.10 -19.76
CA GLN A 42 16.39 2.81 -20.55
C GLN A 42 16.57 2.20 -21.95
N ALA A 43 16.50 0.87 -22.06
CA ALA A 43 16.58 0.21 -23.36
C ALA A 43 15.40 0.59 -24.26
N HIS A 44 14.19 0.65 -23.67
CA HIS A 44 12.97 1.09 -24.36
C HIS A 44 13.08 2.53 -24.84
N GLU A 45 13.46 3.46 -23.96
CA GLU A 45 13.64 4.88 -24.33
C GLU A 45 14.71 5.10 -25.41
N ARG A 46 15.82 4.33 -25.35
CA ARG A 46 16.85 4.37 -26.40
C ARG A 46 16.33 3.84 -27.73
N ALA A 47 15.50 2.79 -27.73
CA ALA A 47 14.89 2.25 -28.92
C ALA A 47 13.91 3.26 -29.56
N GLU A 48 13.07 3.90 -28.74
CA GLU A 48 12.15 4.94 -29.22
C GLU A 48 12.88 6.15 -29.81
N ARG A 49 13.93 6.65 -29.12
CA ARG A 49 14.75 7.75 -29.65
C ARG A 49 15.41 7.40 -30.97
N ARG A 50 15.92 6.16 -31.13
CA ARG A 50 16.49 5.69 -32.38
C ARG A 50 15.45 5.60 -33.50
N ALA A 51 14.24 5.09 -33.19
CA ALA A 51 13.13 5.02 -34.13
C ALA A 51 12.68 6.42 -34.59
N ALA A 52 12.53 7.35 -33.61
CA ALA A 52 12.16 8.73 -33.91
C ALA A 52 13.22 9.45 -34.78
N ASN A 53 14.52 9.26 -34.49
CA ASN A 53 15.59 9.83 -35.27
C ASN A 53 15.65 9.22 -36.68
N ALA A 54 15.47 7.90 -36.81
CA ALA A 54 15.43 7.22 -38.10
C ALA A 54 14.25 7.73 -38.95
N ALA A 55 13.07 7.92 -38.36
CA ALA A 55 11.92 8.48 -39.06
C ALA A 55 12.14 9.94 -39.54
N ARG A 56 12.90 10.74 -38.77
CA ARG A 56 13.26 12.11 -39.18
C ARG A 56 14.29 12.16 -40.30
N THR A 57 15.24 11.28 -40.33
CA THR A 57 16.34 11.28 -41.32
C THR A 57 16.01 10.49 -42.57
N ALA A 58 15.07 9.55 -42.53
CA ALA A 58 14.63 8.73 -43.67
C ALA A 58 14.25 9.53 -44.93
N PRO A 59 13.50 10.67 -44.88
CA PRO A 59 13.13 11.46 -46.06
C PRO A 59 14.33 12.12 -46.76
N HIS A 60 15.45 12.33 -46.06
CA HIS A 60 16.62 13.04 -46.59
C HIS A 60 17.77 12.11 -46.98
N ALA A 61 17.62 10.80 -46.75
CA ALA A 61 18.72 9.85 -46.96
C ALA A 61 18.91 9.36 -48.43
N GLY A 62 18.04 9.77 -49.36
CA GLY A 62 18.19 9.41 -50.79
C GLY A 62 18.16 7.91 -51.09
N LEU A 63 17.76 7.07 -50.15
CA LEU A 63 17.79 5.61 -50.30
C LEU A 63 16.53 5.10 -51.05
N PRO A 64 16.67 4.06 -51.92
CA PRO A 64 15.52 3.41 -52.53
C PRO A 64 14.56 2.87 -51.47
N LYS A 65 13.23 3.02 -51.67
CA LYS A 65 12.17 2.61 -50.72
C LYS A 65 12.32 1.18 -50.22
N ILE A 66 12.78 0.26 -51.04
CA ILE A 66 13.01 -1.16 -50.70
C ILE A 66 14.16 -1.31 -49.68
N VAL A 67 15.23 -0.55 -49.78
CA VAL A 67 16.37 -0.58 -48.85
C VAL A 67 15.97 0.06 -47.52
N ALA A 68 15.25 1.17 -47.52
CA ALA A 68 14.72 1.82 -46.34
C ALA A 68 13.76 0.91 -45.55
N GLY A 69 12.88 0.16 -46.26
CA GLY A 69 11.95 -0.78 -45.62
C GLY A 69 12.68 -2.00 -44.99
N THR A 70 13.72 -2.52 -45.60
CA THR A 70 14.51 -3.63 -45.03
C THR A 70 15.32 -3.21 -43.80
N LEU A 71 15.84 -1.99 -43.77
CA LEU A 71 16.53 -1.42 -42.61
C LEU A 71 15.60 -1.16 -41.46
N ALA A 72 14.40 -0.61 -41.70
CA ALA A 72 13.37 -0.41 -40.71
C ALA A 72 12.93 -1.74 -40.06
N ARG A 73 12.65 -2.76 -40.87
CA ARG A 73 12.28 -4.10 -40.40
C ARG A 73 13.39 -4.78 -39.57
N ARG A 74 14.65 -4.61 -39.94
CA ARG A 74 15.78 -5.11 -39.16
C ARG A 74 15.90 -4.37 -37.80
N ALA A 75 15.67 -3.09 -37.78
CA ALA A 75 15.67 -2.30 -36.55
C ALA A 75 14.52 -2.71 -35.59
N GLU A 76 13.30 -2.95 -36.12
CA GLU A 76 12.17 -3.47 -35.33
C GLU A 76 12.46 -4.85 -34.74
N VAL A 77 12.98 -5.79 -35.54
CA VAL A 77 13.34 -7.15 -35.07
C VAL A 77 14.42 -7.07 -34.00
N SER A 78 15.42 -6.21 -34.17
CA SER A 78 16.46 -5.99 -33.15
C SER A 78 15.93 -5.39 -31.87
N ALA A 79 15.01 -4.42 -31.96
CA ALA A 79 14.35 -3.79 -30.81
C ALA A 79 13.48 -4.81 -30.06
N ALA A 80 12.68 -5.61 -30.77
CA ALA A 80 11.86 -6.67 -30.21
C ALA A 80 12.70 -7.71 -29.45
N LYS A 81 13.80 -8.19 -30.07
CA LYS A 81 14.72 -9.15 -29.44
C LYS A 81 15.37 -8.56 -28.17
N SER A 82 15.71 -7.28 -28.19
CA SER A 82 16.25 -6.59 -27.01
C SER A 82 15.21 -6.47 -25.90
N ALA A 83 13.97 -6.14 -26.24
CA ALA A 83 12.86 -6.06 -25.29
C ALA A 83 12.54 -7.41 -24.63
N ASP A 84 12.57 -8.50 -25.42
CA ASP A 84 12.39 -9.87 -24.91
C ASP A 84 13.49 -10.28 -23.93
N VAL A 85 14.75 -9.96 -24.24
CA VAL A 85 15.89 -10.26 -23.35
C VAL A 85 15.74 -9.52 -22.01
N HIS A 86 15.43 -8.22 -22.06
CA HIS A 86 15.23 -7.46 -20.83
C HIS A 86 13.94 -7.88 -20.08
N GLY A 87 12.88 -8.26 -20.80
CA GLY A 87 11.68 -8.85 -20.22
C GLY A 87 12.01 -10.13 -19.44
N ALA A 88 12.72 -11.07 -20.07
CA ALA A 88 13.12 -12.32 -19.44
C ALA A 88 14.02 -12.12 -18.20
N ARG A 89 14.88 -11.08 -18.20
CA ARG A 89 15.72 -10.75 -17.03
C ARG A 89 14.88 -10.24 -15.88
N VAL A 90 13.93 -9.34 -16.12
CA VAL A 90 12.98 -8.85 -15.10
C VAL A 90 12.17 -10.00 -14.54
N GLU A 91 11.66 -10.92 -15.36
CA GLU A 91 10.92 -12.09 -14.90
C GLU A 91 11.77 -13.01 -14.01
N ARG A 92 13.03 -13.26 -14.40
CA ARG A 92 13.97 -14.04 -13.56
C ARG A 92 14.25 -13.37 -12.24
N ALA A 93 14.49 -12.06 -12.24
CA ALA A 93 14.71 -11.28 -11.02
C ALA A 93 13.47 -11.31 -10.10
N ASN A 94 12.26 -11.22 -10.67
CA ASN A 94 11.00 -11.39 -9.93
C ASN A 94 10.86 -12.79 -9.32
N ALA A 95 11.18 -13.84 -10.09
CA ALA A 95 11.13 -15.22 -9.60
C ALA A 95 12.14 -15.45 -8.46
N SER A 96 13.36 -14.93 -8.60
CA SER A 96 14.40 -15.00 -7.58
C SER A 96 13.99 -14.27 -6.31
N LEU A 97 13.36 -13.10 -6.44
CA LEU A 97 12.82 -12.35 -5.32
C LEU A 97 11.72 -13.13 -4.59
N ARG A 98 10.75 -13.70 -5.33
CA ARG A 98 9.69 -14.53 -4.73
C ARG A 98 10.25 -15.72 -3.96
N LEU A 99 11.26 -16.40 -4.50
CA LEU A 99 11.92 -17.51 -3.81
C LEU A 99 12.66 -17.05 -2.55
N ALA A 100 13.33 -15.90 -2.60
CA ALA A 100 13.99 -15.32 -1.44
C ALA A 100 12.97 -14.89 -0.36
N GLU A 101 11.85 -14.32 -0.76
CA GLU A 101 10.74 -13.93 0.13
C GLU A 101 10.05 -15.16 0.74
N GLN A 102 9.83 -16.22 -0.02
CA GLN A 102 9.30 -17.48 0.49
C GLN A 102 10.28 -18.13 1.50
N ALA A 103 11.57 -18.08 1.21
CA ALA A 103 12.60 -18.60 2.13
C ALA A 103 12.73 -17.75 3.41
N ALA A 104 12.59 -16.44 3.30
CA ALA A 104 12.55 -15.52 4.44
C ALA A 104 11.22 -15.61 5.21
N GLY A 105 10.10 -15.80 4.50
CA GLY A 105 8.74 -15.94 5.05
C GLY A 105 8.44 -17.30 5.68
N ALA A 106 9.32 -18.29 5.53
CA ALA A 106 9.32 -19.51 6.37
C ALA A 106 9.67 -19.19 7.83
N SER A 107 10.16 -17.98 8.12
CA SER A 107 10.19 -17.40 9.46
C SER A 107 8.83 -16.73 9.67
N THR A 108 7.94 -17.39 10.39
CA THR A 108 6.59 -16.97 10.75
C THR A 108 6.54 -15.47 11.09
N VAL A 109 6.12 -14.62 10.13
CA VAL A 109 5.62 -13.28 10.48
C VAL A 109 4.40 -13.54 11.38
N PRO A 110 4.42 -13.12 12.63
CA PRO A 110 3.30 -13.37 13.52
C PRO A 110 2.09 -12.66 12.95
N ARG A 111 1.07 -13.40 12.51
CA ARG A 111 -0.21 -12.81 12.11
C ARG A 111 -0.77 -12.03 13.29
N PHE A 112 -1.22 -10.81 13.00
CA PHE A 112 -1.95 -10.03 13.99
C PHE A 112 -3.36 -10.59 14.04
N SER A 113 -3.76 -11.09 15.21
CA SER A 113 -5.16 -11.44 15.41
C SER A 113 -5.92 -10.17 15.77
N LEU A 114 -6.82 -9.74 14.89
CA LEU A 114 -7.62 -8.50 15.00
C LEU A 114 -9.13 -8.80 15.05
N PRO A 115 -9.60 -9.68 15.95
CA PRO A 115 -10.99 -10.15 15.93
C PRO A 115 -12.02 -9.03 16.16
N ALA A 116 -11.63 -7.95 16.83
CA ALA A 116 -12.50 -6.80 17.07
C ALA A 116 -12.76 -5.96 15.81
N THR A 117 -11.99 -6.17 14.73
CA THR A 117 -12.19 -5.47 13.45
C THR A 117 -13.14 -6.22 12.51
N ARG A 118 -13.51 -7.45 12.84
CA ARG A 118 -14.24 -8.35 11.96
C ARG A 118 -15.63 -7.84 11.61
N VAL A 119 -15.93 -7.90 10.32
CA VAL A 119 -17.24 -7.58 9.74
C VAL A 119 -17.84 -8.84 9.12
N GLY A 120 -19.11 -9.11 9.39
CA GLY A 120 -19.83 -10.23 8.79
C GLY A 120 -20.00 -10.04 7.28
N PRO A 121 -20.01 -11.13 6.47
CA PRO A 121 -20.02 -11.05 5.00
C PRO A 121 -21.16 -10.21 4.40
N THR A 122 -22.31 -10.17 5.06
CA THR A 122 -23.50 -9.42 4.60
C THR A 122 -23.80 -8.20 5.47
N GLN A 123 -22.96 -7.92 6.47
CA GLN A 123 -23.18 -6.82 7.39
C GLN A 123 -23.15 -5.49 6.62
N HIS A 124 -24.16 -4.67 6.87
CA HIS A 124 -24.19 -3.30 6.35
C HIS A 124 -23.20 -2.44 7.14
N VAL A 125 -22.23 -1.88 6.43
CA VAL A 125 -21.16 -1.04 6.99
C VAL A 125 -21.51 0.43 6.84
N LEU A 126 -21.79 0.87 5.60
CA LEU A 126 -22.05 2.26 5.28
C LEU A 126 -22.88 2.36 3.99
N THR A 127 -23.80 3.35 3.96
CA THR A 127 -24.44 3.81 2.71
C THR A 127 -24.33 5.32 2.62
N ALA A 128 -23.76 5.78 1.54
CA ALA A 128 -23.77 7.16 1.08
C ALA A 128 -24.79 7.26 -0.07
N MET A 129 -25.74 8.17 0.01
CA MET A 129 -26.75 8.41 -1.03
C MET A 129 -26.66 9.84 -1.51
N GLN A 130 -26.30 10.01 -2.80
CA GLN A 130 -26.25 11.30 -3.48
C GLN A 130 -25.44 12.36 -2.72
N LEU A 131 -24.32 11.97 -2.09
CA LEU A 131 -23.50 12.89 -1.30
C LEU A 131 -22.87 13.95 -2.20
N GLN A 132 -22.98 15.20 -1.75
CA GLN A 132 -22.28 16.35 -2.34
C GLN A 132 -21.36 16.99 -1.31
N ALA A 133 -20.21 17.50 -1.77
CA ALA A 133 -19.30 18.24 -0.91
C ALA A 133 -19.82 19.65 -0.64
N SER A 134 -19.60 20.14 0.58
CA SER A 134 -19.97 21.51 0.98
C SER A 134 -18.86 22.53 0.77
N ARG A 135 -17.74 22.17 0.13
CA ARG A 135 -16.56 23.02 0.05
C ARG A 135 -16.29 23.50 -1.37
N GLY A 136 -16.41 24.83 -1.57
CA GLY A 136 -16.00 25.52 -2.81
C GLY A 136 -16.79 25.09 -4.04
N SER A 137 -16.09 24.97 -5.16
CA SER A 137 -16.66 24.55 -6.46
C SER A 137 -16.68 23.03 -6.66
N LEU A 138 -16.28 22.24 -5.64
CA LEU A 138 -16.24 20.79 -5.76
C LEU A 138 -17.66 20.22 -5.78
N ARG A 139 -18.04 19.66 -6.91
CA ARG A 139 -19.32 18.96 -7.11
C ARG A 139 -19.08 17.67 -7.89
N TRP A 140 -19.82 16.63 -7.52
CA TRP A 140 -19.75 15.32 -8.21
C TRP A 140 -21.04 15.11 -9.02
N GLY A 141 -21.06 15.69 -10.23
CA GLY A 141 -22.23 15.66 -11.08
C GLY A 141 -23.47 16.34 -10.48
N SER A 142 -24.63 16.17 -11.11
CA SER A 142 -25.93 16.66 -10.60
C SER A 142 -26.44 15.84 -9.43
N ASP A 143 -26.14 14.53 -9.44
CA ASP A 143 -26.76 13.52 -8.55
C ASP A 143 -25.89 13.14 -7.35
N GLY A 144 -24.67 13.70 -7.27
CA GLY A 144 -23.74 13.40 -6.20
C GLY A 144 -23.18 11.98 -6.25
N VAL A 145 -22.51 11.55 -5.18
CA VAL A 145 -21.90 10.23 -5.07
C VAL A 145 -22.77 9.28 -4.27
N THR A 146 -23.06 8.12 -4.85
CA THR A 146 -23.74 7.02 -4.17
C THR A 146 -22.80 5.83 -4.03
N LEU A 147 -22.66 5.31 -2.80
CA LEU A 147 -21.80 4.18 -2.47
C LEU A 147 -22.42 3.37 -1.33
N THR A 148 -22.49 2.06 -1.49
CA THR A 148 -22.82 1.14 -0.40
C THR A 148 -21.64 0.21 -0.15
N ILE A 149 -21.26 0.04 1.12
CA ILE A 149 -20.21 -0.87 1.59
C ILE A 149 -20.86 -1.95 2.46
N ARG A 150 -20.61 -3.21 2.13
CA ARG A 150 -21.12 -4.37 2.86
C ARG A 150 -20.02 -5.39 3.11
N GLY A 151 -20.06 -6.02 4.27
CA GLY A 151 -19.06 -7.01 4.63
C GLY A 151 -17.64 -6.44 4.65
N PRO A 152 -16.63 -7.29 4.60
CA PRO A 152 -15.21 -6.89 4.60
C PRO A 152 -14.72 -6.49 3.20
N GLU A 153 -15.48 -5.64 2.49
CA GLU A 153 -15.08 -5.13 1.17
C GLU A 153 -13.78 -4.34 1.25
N ARG A 154 -12.94 -4.49 0.23
CA ARG A 154 -11.69 -3.74 0.06
C ARG A 154 -11.80 -2.89 -1.19
N ILE A 155 -11.89 -1.58 -1.03
CA ILE A 155 -12.13 -0.63 -2.10
C ILE A 155 -10.88 0.19 -2.37
N ALA A 156 -10.35 0.12 -3.59
CA ALA A 156 -9.38 1.07 -4.10
C ALA A 156 -10.11 2.28 -4.70
N LEU A 157 -9.91 3.47 -4.12
CA LEU A 157 -10.51 4.70 -4.60
C LEU A 157 -9.49 5.48 -5.43
N LEU A 158 -9.70 5.51 -6.72
CA LEU A 158 -8.84 6.13 -7.72
C LEU A 158 -9.40 7.48 -8.16
N GLY A 159 -8.60 8.26 -8.84
CA GLY A 159 -9.01 9.54 -9.44
C GLY A 159 -7.86 10.53 -9.50
N SER A 160 -7.98 11.51 -10.41
CA SER A 160 -6.97 12.57 -10.57
C SER A 160 -6.85 13.44 -9.31
N ASN A 161 -5.75 14.18 -9.20
CA ASN A 161 -5.60 15.14 -8.10
C ASN A 161 -6.67 16.23 -8.22
N GLY A 162 -7.22 16.63 -7.09
CA GLY A 162 -8.28 17.65 -7.06
C GLY A 162 -9.71 17.14 -7.26
N THR A 163 -9.95 15.86 -7.60
CA THR A 163 -11.30 15.30 -7.73
C THR A 163 -12.06 15.17 -6.41
N GLY A 164 -11.41 15.43 -5.27
CA GLY A 164 -12.05 15.43 -3.97
C GLY A 164 -12.00 14.11 -3.22
N LYS A 165 -11.06 13.20 -3.53
CA LYS A 165 -10.88 11.91 -2.84
C LYS A 165 -10.79 12.08 -1.32
N THR A 166 -9.91 12.94 -0.83
CA THR A 166 -9.76 13.28 0.59
C THR A 166 -11.07 13.81 1.18
N THR A 167 -11.75 14.71 0.47
CA THR A 167 -13.04 15.26 0.93
C THR A 167 -14.09 14.16 1.01
N PHE A 168 -14.11 13.24 0.05
CA PHE A 168 -15.02 12.11 0.05
C PHE A 168 -14.75 11.17 1.23
N LEU A 169 -13.48 10.82 1.49
CA LEU A 169 -13.14 10.02 2.68
C LEU A 169 -13.57 10.70 3.99
N ARG A 170 -13.38 12.01 4.12
CA ARG A 170 -13.80 12.78 5.30
C ARG A 170 -15.32 12.87 5.47
N LEU A 171 -16.06 12.92 4.35
CA LEU A 171 -17.52 12.80 4.37
C LEU A 171 -17.94 11.40 4.87
N LEU A 172 -17.33 10.32 4.35
CA LEU A 172 -17.61 8.95 4.79
C LEU A 172 -17.25 8.73 6.28
N ALA A 173 -16.23 9.42 6.78
CA ALA A 173 -15.85 9.40 8.20
C ALA A 173 -16.82 10.16 9.11
N GLY A 174 -17.60 11.05 8.52
CA GLY A 174 -18.46 11.99 9.29
C GLY A 174 -17.70 13.22 9.81
N ASP A 175 -16.43 13.43 9.42
CA ASP A 175 -15.60 14.58 9.81
C ASP A 175 -16.09 15.89 9.18
N VAL A 176 -16.79 15.78 8.06
CA VAL A 176 -17.36 16.92 7.31
C VAL A 176 -18.81 16.61 7.00
N ALA A 177 -19.69 17.58 7.23
CA ALA A 177 -21.08 17.45 6.83
C ALA A 177 -21.25 17.57 5.32
N PRO A 178 -22.09 16.75 4.65
CA PRO A 178 -22.39 16.90 3.24
C PRO A 178 -23.20 18.18 2.97
N ALA A 179 -23.06 18.75 1.79
CA ALA A 179 -23.93 19.86 1.33
C ALA A 179 -25.34 19.35 1.02
N SER A 180 -25.45 18.15 0.50
CA SER A 180 -26.70 17.44 0.25
C SER A 180 -26.45 15.94 0.24
N GLY A 181 -27.53 15.16 0.22
CA GLY A 181 -27.47 13.71 0.30
C GLY A 181 -27.49 13.21 1.74
N GLU A 182 -27.40 11.89 1.90
CA GLU A 182 -27.51 11.22 3.18
C GLU A 182 -26.38 10.23 3.39
N LEU A 183 -25.78 10.25 4.59
CA LEU A 183 -24.80 9.25 5.04
C LEU A 183 -25.44 8.43 6.16
N ARG A 184 -25.53 7.11 5.95
CA ARG A 184 -25.94 6.14 6.96
C ARG A 184 -24.81 5.22 7.29
N ILE A 185 -24.30 5.31 8.51
CA ILE A 185 -23.29 4.40 9.05
C ILE A 185 -24.02 3.32 9.84
N GLY A 186 -23.69 2.04 9.58
CA GLY A 186 -24.22 0.92 10.34
C GLY A 186 -23.72 0.93 11.79
N SER A 187 -23.95 -0.17 12.51
CA SER A 187 -23.38 -0.34 13.87
C SER A 187 -21.88 -0.63 13.81
N THR A 188 -21.13 0.21 13.09
CA THR A 188 -19.71 0.02 12.80
C THR A 188 -18.94 1.27 13.18
N ARG A 189 -17.74 1.09 13.73
CA ARG A 189 -16.82 2.20 13.96
C ARG A 189 -16.05 2.49 12.68
N VAL A 190 -16.13 3.72 12.20
CA VAL A 190 -15.36 4.25 11.08
C VAL A 190 -14.15 5.01 11.63
N VAL A 191 -12.98 4.75 11.08
CA VAL A 191 -11.77 5.53 11.38
C VAL A 191 -11.15 5.98 10.06
N TYR A 192 -10.91 7.28 9.96
CA TYR A 192 -10.16 7.90 8.87
C TYR A 192 -8.73 8.18 9.33
N LEU A 193 -7.77 7.70 8.56
CA LEU A 193 -6.36 8.01 8.73
C LEU A 193 -5.92 8.93 7.59
N SER A 194 -5.68 10.17 7.95
CA SER A 194 -5.10 11.17 7.06
C SER A 194 -3.62 10.88 6.81
N GLN A 195 -3.03 11.52 5.81
CA GLN A 195 -1.59 11.49 5.57
C GLN A 195 -0.77 11.91 6.81
N ASN A 196 -1.31 12.80 7.67
CA ASN A 196 -0.62 13.32 8.85
C ASN A 196 -0.65 12.38 10.08
N MET A 197 -1.50 11.34 10.08
CA MET A 197 -1.60 10.37 11.18
C MET A 197 -1.82 11.00 12.57
N ASP A 198 -2.82 11.88 12.68
CA ASP A 198 -3.08 12.70 13.87
C ASP A 198 -3.69 11.94 15.06
N GLN A 199 -3.82 10.61 14.99
CA GLN A 199 -4.44 9.79 16.04
C GLN A 199 -3.55 9.57 17.27
N LEU A 200 -2.23 9.69 17.09
CA LEU A 200 -1.29 9.62 18.21
C LEU A 200 -1.11 10.98 18.86
N SER A 201 -1.10 10.99 20.20
CA SER A 201 -0.64 12.16 20.95
C SER A 201 0.87 12.26 20.78
N VAL A 202 1.32 13.36 20.21
CA VAL A 202 2.76 13.60 19.92
C VAL A 202 3.61 13.73 21.18
N GLU A 203 2.99 14.13 22.29
CA GLU A 203 3.64 14.29 23.60
C GLU A 203 3.86 12.97 24.33
N LEU A 204 3.02 11.96 24.05
CA LEU A 204 3.07 10.67 24.71
C LEU A 204 4.05 9.73 24.00
N SER A 205 4.64 8.83 24.78
CA SER A 205 5.40 7.70 24.23
C SER A 205 4.50 6.73 23.48
N LEU A 206 5.10 5.84 22.68
CA LEU A 206 4.36 4.79 21.97
C LEU A 206 3.59 3.89 22.93
N LEU A 207 4.23 3.51 24.03
CA LEU A 207 3.63 2.64 25.04
C LEU A 207 2.44 3.31 25.74
N GLU A 208 2.54 4.61 26.02
CA GLU A 208 1.45 5.40 26.61
C GLU A 208 0.29 5.63 25.63
N ASN A 209 0.59 5.92 24.34
CA ASN A 209 -0.42 6.00 23.30
C ASN A 209 -1.20 4.69 23.18
N LEU A 210 -0.49 3.56 23.14
CA LEU A 210 -1.12 2.24 23.08
C LEU A 210 -1.88 1.92 24.37
N ALA A 211 -1.39 2.33 25.54
CA ALA A 211 -2.10 2.14 26.79
C ALA A 211 -3.41 2.95 26.87
N ARG A 212 -3.40 4.16 26.29
CA ARG A 212 -4.58 5.01 26.20
C ARG A 212 -5.66 4.44 25.28
N MET A 213 -5.24 3.93 24.10
CA MET A 213 -6.19 3.44 23.08
C MET A 213 -6.64 2.00 23.34
N ALA A 214 -5.77 1.17 23.92
CA ALA A 214 -6.00 -0.23 24.24
C ALA A 214 -5.79 -0.53 25.74
N PRO A 215 -6.54 0.08 26.67
CA PRO A 215 -6.39 -0.12 28.11
C PRO A 215 -6.70 -1.55 28.54
N HIS A 216 -7.50 -2.29 27.78
CA HIS A 216 -7.85 -3.69 28.01
C HIS A 216 -6.66 -4.67 27.81
N LEU A 217 -5.61 -4.23 27.13
CA LEU A 217 -4.41 -5.03 26.96
C LEU A 217 -3.49 -4.90 28.18
N SER A 218 -2.91 -6.03 28.61
CA SER A 218 -1.90 -6.00 29.68
C SER A 218 -0.63 -5.27 29.20
N SER A 219 0.16 -4.74 30.14
CA SER A 219 1.44 -4.08 29.83
C SER A 219 2.37 -4.96 29.00
N GLN A 220 2.42 -6.26 29.31
CA GLN A 220 3.21 -7.25 28.58
C GLN A 220 2.72 -7.36 27.12
N LYS A 221 1.41 -7.50 26.90
CA LYS A 221 0.85 -7.58 25.53
C LYS A 221 1.12 -6.32 24.72
N ARG A 222 1.03 -5.14 25.34
CA ARG A 222 1.37 -3.87 24.67
C ARG A 222 2.83 -3.82 24.26
N ALA A 223 3.73 -4.21 25.17
CA ALA A 223 5.16 -4.27 24.87
C ALA A 223 5.46 -5.29 23.73
N ASP A 224 4.83 -6.47 23.75
CA ASP A 224 4.99 -7.49 22.72
C ASP A 224 4.51 -7.00 21.35
N LEU A 225 3.39 -6.28 21.28
CA LEU A 225 2.89 -5.66 20.04
C LEU A 225 3.89 -4.65 19.47
N LEU A 226 4.39 -3.74 20.30
CA LEU A 226 5.37 -2.76 19.90
C LEU A 226 6.70 -3.41 19.46
N ALA A 227 7.14 -4.45 20.18
CA ALA A 227 8.34 -5.19 19.83
C ALA A 227 8.25 -5.88 18.46
N ARG A 228 7.08 -6.40 18.07
CA ARG A 228 6.81 -6.99 16.74
C ARG A 228 6.94 -5.97 15.61
N LEU A 229 6.63 -4.71 15.88
CA LEU A 229 6.75 -3.60 14.93
C LEU A 229 8.16 -2.98 14.88
N GLY A 230 9.12 -3.56 15.60
CA GLY A 230 10.50 -3.07 15.66
C GLY A 230 10.77 -2.05 16.78
N PHE A 231 9.77 -1.70 17.61
CA PHE A 231 9.95 -0.84 18.76
C PHE A 231 10.30 -1.68 19.99
N ARG A 232 11.60 -1.93 20.24
CA ARG A 232 12.11 -2.75 21.35
C ARG A 232 12.88 -1.91 22.36
N GLY A 233 12.84 -2.30 23.63
CA GLY A 233 13.57 -1.61 24.71
C GLY A 233 13.20 -0.14 24.80
N ASP A 234 14.18 0.75 24.86
CA ASP A 234 13.98 2.20 25.00
C ASP A 234 13.15 2.82 23.89
N ARG A 235 13.08 2.18 22.71
CA ARG A 235 12.28 2.68 21.59
C ARG A 235 10.77 2.68 21.84
N MET A 236 10.27 1.87 22.78
CA MET A 236 8.85 1.91 23.17
C MET A 236 8.49 3.18 23.93
N HIS A 237 9.48 3.79 24.53
CA HIS A 237 9.37 5.02 25.33
C HIS A 237 9.65 6.29 24.56
N LEU A 238 9.96 6.19 23.25
CA LEU A 238 10.09 7.36 22.38
C LEU A 238 8.76 8.07 22.25
N SER A 239 8.79 9.40 22.30
CA SER A 239 7.65 10.26 21.96
C SER A 239 7.24 10.02 20.50
N ALA A 240 5.95 10.08 20.22
CA ALA A 240 5.45 9.94 18.85
C ALA A 240 5.97 11.05 17.91
N SER A 241 6.42 12.19 18.45
CA SER A 241 7.07 13.26 17.69
C SER A 241 8.44 12.88 17.14
N ALA A 242 9.15 11.95 17.80
CA ALA A 242 10.49 11.52 17.40
C ALA A 242 10.51 10.43 16.33
N LEU A 243 9.34 9.97 15.89
CA LEU A 243 9.21 8.88 14.90
C LEU A 243 9.37 9.39 13.48
N SER A 244 10.02 8.58 12.63
CA SER A 244 9.95 8.75 11.18
C SER A 244 8.50 8.56 10.67
N GLY A 245 8.19 9.00 9.44
CA GLY A 245 6.87 8.85 8.84
C GLY A 245 6.38 7.38 8.85
N GLY A 246 7.24 6.44 8.43
CA GLY A 246 6.91 5.02 8.43
C GLY A 246 6.73 4.42 9.82
N GLU A 247 7.53 4.85 10.80
CA GLU A 247 7.36 4.43 12.20
C GLU A 247 6.05 4.95 12.78
N ARG A 248 5.71 6.20 12.50
CA ARG A 248 4.47 6.83 12.95
C ARG A 248 3.26 6.12 12.35
N MET A 249 3.29 5.80 11.05
CA MET A 249 2.24 5.02 10.38
C MET A 249 1.98 3.70 11.08
N ARG A 250 3.04 2.89 11.29
CA ARG A 250 2.92 1.58 11.93
C ARG A 250 2.39 1.67 13.35
N ALA A 251 2.91 2.63 14.13
CA ALA A 251 2.47 2.87 15.50
C ALA A 251 1.00 3.29 15.54
N THR A 252 0.59 4.23 14.67
CA THR A 252 -0.80 4.69 14.56
C THR A 252 -1.74 3.55 14.23
N LEU A 253 -1.45 2.79 13.17
CA LEU A 253 -2.27 1.63 12.79
C LEU A 253 -2.39 0.61 13.92
N THR A 254 -1.27 0.30 14.58
CA THR A 254 -1.31 -0.65 15.69
C THR A 254 -2.17 -0.15 16.84
N CYS A 255 -2.04 1.10 17.22
CA CYS A 255 -2.88 1.70 18.26
C CYS A 255 -4.36 1.69 17.87
N VAL A 256 -4.67 2.05 16.64
CA VAL A 256 -6.05 2.10 16.10
C VAL A 256 -6.67 0.70 16.02
N LEU A 257 -5.94 -0.26 15.44
CA LEU A 257 -6.46 -1.62 15.21
C LEU A 257 -6.59 -2.45 16.51
N HIS A 258 -5.85 -2.09 17.56
CA HIS A 258 -5.96 -2.72 18.87
C HIS A 258 -6.73 -1.87 19.88
N ALA A 259 -7.33 -0.77 19.47
CA ALA A 259 -8.15 0.05 20.34
C ALA A 259 -9.31 -0.75 20.95
N THR A 260 -9.83 -0.31 22.10
CA THR A 260 -11.01 -0.94 22.73
C THR A 260 -12.18 -1.02 21.77
N GLU A 261 -12.36 0.03 20.98
CA GLU A 261 -13.30 0.04 19.87
C GLU A 261 -12.51 0.08 18.57
N ALA A 262 -12.04 -1.09 18.12
CA ALA A 262 -11.32 -1.20 16.86
C ALA A 262 -12.23 -0.84 15.67
N PRO A 263 -11.68 -0.22 14.62
CA PRO A 263 -12.48 0.14 13.44
C PRO A 263 -12.94 -1.10 12.69
N GLN A 264 -14.18 -1.07 12.23
CA GLN A 264 -14.75 -2.04 11.30
C GLN A 264 -14.79 -1.48 9.87
N LEU A 265 -14.65 -0.16 9.71
CA LEU A 265 -14.34 0.51 8.45
C LEU A 265 -13.11 1.39 8.63
N LEU A 266 -12.08 1.11 7.86
CA LEU A 266 -10.84 1.88 7.83
C LEU A 266 -10.75 2.65 6.51
N LEU A 267 -10.57 3.95 6.60
CA LEU A 267 -10.42 4.85 5.46
C LEU A 267 -8.99 5.39 5.48
N LEU A 268 -8.21 5.10 4.42
CA LEU A 268 -6.81 5.47 4.31
C LEU A 268 -6.60 6.44 3.15
N ASP A 269 -5.98 7.57 3.42
CA ASP A 269 -5.67 8.60 2.43
C ASP A 269 -4.17 8.66 2.16
N GLU A 270 -3.73 8.15 0.99
CA GLU A 270 -2.34 8.07 0.54
C GLU A 270 -1.38 7.48 1.59
N PRO A 271 -1.68 6.29 2.15
CA PRO A 271 -0.94 5.76 3.30
C PRO A 271 0.47 5.28 2.94
N SER A 272 0.80 5.10 1.66
CA SER A 272 2.13 4.71 1.17
C SER A 272 3.05 5.89 0.89
N ASN A 273 2.54 7.15 0.92
CA ASN A 273 3.34 8.33 0.66
C ASN A 273 4.43 8.50 1.73
N ASP A 274 5.61 8.92 1.30
CA ASP A 274 6.77 9.18 2.15
C ASP A 274 7.27 7.96 2.96
N LEU A 275 6.80 6.74 2.64
CA LEU A 275 7.25 5.51 3.25
C LEU A 275 8.41 4.87 2.47
N ASP A 276 9.39 4.34 3.21
CA ASP A 276 10.35 3.42 2.61
C ASP A 276 9.69 2.06 2.33
N LEU A 277 10.37 1.23 1.56
CA LEU A 277 9.82 -0.05 1.13
C LEU A 277 9.56 -1.04 2.26
N ASP A 278 10.32 -0.96 3.33
CA ASP A 278 10.13 -1.84 4.48
C ASP A 278 8.89 -1.42 5.27
N ALA A 279 8.63 -0.10 5.36
CA ALA A 279 7.41 0.45 5.95
C ALA A 279 6.16 0.10 5.11
N ILE A 280 6.23 0.21 3.77
CA ILE A 280 5.15 -0.17 2.86
C ILE A 280 4.76 -1.64 3.07
N ARG A 281 5.72 -2.55 3.19
CA ARG A 281 5.43 -3.97 3.41
C ARG A 281 4.80 -4.27 4.75
N GLN A 282 5.31 -3.62 5.79
CA GLN A 282 4.72 -3.80 7.11
C GLN A 282 3.29 -3.25 7.13
N LEU A 283 3.01 -2.19 6.37
CA LEU A 283 1.66 -1.69 6.15
C LEU A 283 0.80 -2.72 5.41
N GLU A 284 1.30 -3.29 4.31
CA GLU A 284 0.61 -4.34 3.55
C GLU A 284 0.29 -5.56 4.42
N ASP A 285 1.24 -6.00 5.25
CA ASP A 285 1.05 -7.14 6.17
C ASP A 285 -0.03 -6.83 7.22
N LEU A 286 -0.01 -5.64 7.82
CA LEU A 286 -1.03 -5.20 8.77
C LEU A 286 -2.43 -5.14 8.13
N LEU A 287 -2.51 -4.58 6.92
CA LEU A 287 -3.78 -4.49 6.20
C LEU A 287 -4.27 -5.85 5.69
N ARG A 288 -3.38 -6.80 5.42
CA ARG A 288 -3.75 -8.18 5.06
C ARG A 288 -4.47 -8.90 6.20
N ASP A 289 -4.01 -8.67 7.43
CA ASP A 289 -4.59 -9.29 8.63
C ASP A 289 -5.84 -8.54 9.14
N TYR A 290 -6.18 -7.38 8.55
CA TYR A 290 -7.37 -6.62 8.88
C TYR A 290 -8.62 -7.29 8.31
N GLU A 291 -9.62 -7.58 9.19
CA GLU A 291 -10.84 -8.33 8.86
C GLU A 291 -12.07 -7.41 8.64
N GLY A 292 -11.88 -6.10 8.65
CA GLY A 292 -12.92 -5.10 8.42
C GLY A 292 -13.02 -4.65 6.96
N ALA A 293 -13.95 -3.74 6.70
CA ALA A 293 -14.04 -3.04 5.43
C ALA A 293 -12.94 -1.97 5.30
N LEU A 294 -12.41 -1.80 4.10
CA LEU A 294 -11.26 -0.94 3.82
C LEU A 294 -11.54 -0.08 2.58
N VAL A 295 -11.32 1.22 2.69
CA VAL A 295 -11.26 2.12 1.53
C VAL A 295 -9.90 2.79 1.52
N VAL A 296 -9.17 2.65 0.41
CA VAL A 296 -7.82 3.19 0.28
C VAL A 296 -7.72 4.08 -0.94
N VAL A 297 -7.23 5.28 -0.73
CA VAL A 297 -6.74 6.16 -1.79
C VAL A 297 -5.24 5.97 -1.90
N SER A 298 -4.74 5.59 -3.05
CA SER A 298 -3.30 5.57 -3.35
C SER A 298 -3.04 5.71 -4.84
N HIS A 299 -1.89 6.28 -5.18
CA HIS A 299 -1.35 6.33 -6.53
C HIS A 299 -0.34 5.20 -6.80
N ASP A 300 -0.01 4.40 -5.80
CA ASP A 300 0.90 3.26 -5.89
C ASP A 300 0.11 2.00 -6.29
N ALA A 301 0.25 1.61 -7.56
CA ALA A 301 -0.44 0.44 -8.10
C ALA A 301 0.03 -0.87 -7.45
N ASP A 302 1.33 -1.00 -7.16
CA ASP A 302 1.90 -2.19 -6.53
C ASP A 302 1.33 -2.37 -5.11
N PHE A 303 1.19 -1.26 -4.36
CA PHE A 303 0.56 -1.27 -3.04
C PHE A 303 -0.93 -1.62 -3.11
N LEU A 304 -1.68 -1.03 -4.07
CA LEU A 304 -3.10 -1.35 -4.25
C LEU A 304 -3.30 -2.83 -4.60
N ASP A 305 -2.46 -3.40 -5.45
CA ASP A 305 -2.53 -4.83 -5.78
C ASP A 305 -2.21 -5.73 -4.56
N ALA A 306 -1.26 -5.31 -3.72
CA ALA A 306 -0.88 -6.06 -2.52
C ALA A 306 -1.99 -6.15 -1.47
N ILE A 307 -2.86 -5.12 -1.36
CA ILE A 307 -4.01 -5.13 -0.45
C ILE A 307 -5.20 -5.92 -0.99
N ASN A 308 -5.14 -6.41 -2.24
CA ASN A 308 -6.13 -7.25 -2.90
C ASN A 308 -7.55 -6.64 -2.88
N PRO A 309 -7.80 -5.51 -3.57
CA PRO A 309 -9.09 -4.84 -3.55
C PRO A 309 -10.16 -5.71 -4.19
N THR A 310 -11.36 -5.73 -3.60
CA THR A 310 -12.54 -6.41 -4.15
C THR A 310 -13.28 -5.52 -5.16
N ARG A 311 -13.07 -4.20 -5.08
CA ARG A 311 -13.64 -3.21 -6.01
C ARG A 311 -12.66 -2.09 -6.27
N ARG A 312 -12.63 -1.60 -7.52
CA ARG A 312 -11.88 -0.42 -7.93
C ARG A 312 -12.86 0.66 -8.37
N LEU A 313 -12.88 1.76 -7.65
CA LEU A 313 -13.77 2.88 -7.90
C LEU A 313 -12.96 4.10 -8.33
N SER A 314 -13.43 4.81 -9.36
CA SER A 314 -12.82 6.05 -9.83
C SER A 314 -13.72 7.23 -9.51
N LEU A 315 -13.23 8.16 -8.68
CA LEU A 315 -13.93 9.41 -8.39
C LEU A 315 -13.60 10.43 -9.47
N LYS A 316 -14.63 10.87 -10.20
CA LYS A 316 -14.57 11.86 -11.28
C LYS A 316 -15.47 13.04 -10.96
N GLU A 317 -15.36 14.09 -11.77
CA GLU A 317 -16.28 15.24 -11.67
C GLU A 317 -17.76 14.84 -11.83
N GLN A 318 -18.04 13.79 -12.62
CA GLN A 318 -19.40 13.30 -12.83
C GLN A 318 -19.90 12.35 -11.73
N GLY A 319 -19.09 12.04 -10.73
CA GLY A 319 -19.41 11.11 -9.65
C GLY A 319 -18.49 9.91 -9.57
N LEU A 320 -18.95 8.85 -8.93
CA LEU A 320 -18.20 7.61 -8.71
C LEU A 320 -18.51 6.59 -9.81
N VAL A 321 -17.47 6.06 -10.42
CA VAL A 321 -17.55 5.06 -11.49
C VAL A 321 -16.79 3.81 -11.08
N GLU A 322 -17.42 2.65 -11.16
CA GLU A 322 -16.77 1.35 -10.93
C GLU A 322 -15.95 0.97 -12.16
N GLN A 323 -14.69 0.61 -11.98
CA GLN A 323 -13.84 0.11 -13.04
C GLN A 323 -14.06 -1.40 -13.14
N MET A 324 -14.56 -1.87 -14.28
CA MET A 324 -14.59 -3.27 -14.62
C MET A 324 -13.16 -3.69 -15.01
N GLU A 325 -12.67 -4.78 -14.43
CA GLU A 325 -11.41 -5.41 -14.86
C GLU A 325 -11.53 -6.00 -16.27
#